data_f9b720edc8a66d1c7c8e081007c5d272
#
_entry.id   f9b720edc8a66d1c7c8e081007c5d272
#
_cell.length_a   1.000
_cell.length_b   1.000
_cell.length_c   1.000
_cell.angle_alpha   90.00
_cell.angle_beta   90.00
_cell.angle_gamma   90.00
#
_symmetry.space_group_name_H-M   'P 1'
#
loop_
_entity.id
_entity.type
_entity.pdbx_description
1 polymer ?
#
loop_
_entity_poly.entity_id
_entity_poly.type
_entity_poly.pdbx_seq_one_letter_code
_entity_poly.pdbx_strand_id
1 'polypeptide(L)'
;MFEDVLRAMLVQMNLVDKRVWLMRAPQKPTVNPMVPYMVFLHVGPIPLHSIVAPLDVLQREYQITIFDTSQSRALAIADTLRARLDGLHDFDYLSVHFGAILYKLQTTGYEPDTELFSVVISFEILYQNLNLPPVINPEVQRQHLRK
;
A
#
# COMPACT_ATOMS: atom_id res chain seq x y z
N MET A 1 -2.70 8.15 -9.15
CA MET A 1 -1.65 8.03 -8.14
C MET A 1 -1.63 6.62 -7.57
N PHE A 2 -0.47 6.09 -7.23
CA PHE A 2 -0.35 4.70 -6.76
C PHE A 2 -1.14 4.44 -5.48
N GLU A 3 -1.16 5.39 -4.56
CA GLU A 3 -1.88 5.24 -3.29
C GLU A 3 -3.37 5.03 -3.50
N ASP A 4 -3.94 5.66 -4.52
CA ASP A 4 -5.36 5.46 -4.85
C ASP A 4 -5.61 4.02 -5.32
N VAL A 5 -4.69 3.47 -6.10
CA VAL A 5 -4.78 2.09 -6.58
C VAL A 5 -4.63 1.11 -5.42
N LEU A 6 -3.65 1.34 -4.55
CA LEU A 6 -3.44 0.51 -3.37
C LEU A 6 -4.66 0.55 -2.44
N ARG A 7 -5.23 1.72 -2.22
CA ARG A 7 -6.45 1.86 -1.43
C ARG A 7 -7.60 1.06 -2.03
N ALA A 8 -7.79 1.17 -3.35
CA ALA A 8 -8.86 0.45 -4.03
C ALA A 8 -8.69 -1.06 -3.88
N MET A 9 -7.47 -1.56 -3.96
CA MET A 9 -7.18 -2.98 -3.78
C MET A 9 -7.50 -3.43 -2.35
N LEU A 10 -7.10 -2.64 -1.34
CA LEU A 10 -7.38 -2.96 0.05
C LEU A 10 -8.89 -2.90 0.36
N VAL A 11 -9.61 -1.94 -0.21
CA VAL A 11 -11.07 -1.85 -0.08
C VAL A 11 -11.75 -3.07 -0.69
N GLN A 12 -11.26 -3.51 -1.85
CA GLN A 12 -11.86 -4.67 -2.55
C GLN A 12 -11.70 -5.97 -1.76
N MET A 13 -10.69 -6.08 -0.91
CA MET A 13 -10.52 -7.24 -0.03
C MET A 13 -11.63 -7.38 1.01
N ASN A 14 -12.33 -6.30 1.29
CA ASN A 14 -13.48 -6.26 2.20
C ASN A 14 -13.17 -6.78 3.60
N LEU A 15 -12.01 -6.45 4.14
CA LEU A 15 -11.59 -6.87 5.48
C LEU A 15 -12.08 -5.92 6.56
N VAL A 16 -12.27 -4.64 6.22
CA VAL A 16 -12.64 -3.58 7.18
C VAL A 16 -13.80 -2.74 6.68
N ASP A 17 -14.68 -3.32 5.86
CA ASP A 17 -15.90 -2.68 5.38
C ASP A 17 -15.64 -1.30 4.73
N LYS A 18 -14.66 -1.24 3.83
CA LYS A 18 -14.24 -0.05 3.08
C LYS A 18 -13.59 1.05 3.94
N ARG A 19 -13.33 0.81 5.21
CA ARG A 19 -12.69 1.79 6.09
C ARG A 19 -11.17 1.73 5.97
N VAL A 20 -10.67 2.19 4.82
CA VAL A 20 -9.24 2.23 4.48
C VAL A 20 -8.86 3.66 4.14
N TRP A 21 -7.88 4.23 4.85
CA TRP A 21 -7.46 5.60 4.63
C TRP A 21 -5.94 5.71 4.47
N LEU A 22 -5.52 6.67 3.65
CA LEU A 22 -4.12 7.03 3.50
C LEU A 22 -3.71 7.92 4.66
N MET A 23 -2.63 7.54 5.33
CA MET A 23 -1.96 8.27 6.42
C MET A 23 -2.79 8.41 7.69
N ARG A 24 -4.07 8.71 7.59
CA ARG A 24 -4.87 9.03 8.77
C ARG A 24 -6.36 8.75 8.52
N ALA A 25 -6.99 8.10 9.48
CA ALA A 25 -8.44 7.93 9.47
C ALA A 25 -9.11 9.26 9.83
N PRO A 26 -10.31 9.56 9.28
CA PRO A 26 -11.06 10.74 9.69
C PRO A 26 -11.40 10.66 11.17
N GLN A 27 -11.06 11.71 11.90
CA GLN A 27 -11.36 11.81 13.33
C GLN A 27 -12.08 13.12 13.58
N LYS A 28 -13.19 13.02 14.31
CA LYS A 28 -13.90 14.19 14.78
C LYS A 28 -13.65 14.34 16.29
N PRO A 29 -13.70 15.55 16.85
CA PRO A 29 -13.39 15.74 18.27
C PRO A 29 -14.21 14.87 19.22
N THR A 30 -15.42 14.47 18.83
CA THR A 30 -16.34 13.74 19.69
C THR A 30 -16.69 12.34 19.19
N VAL A 31 -16.16 11.93 18.02
CA VAL A 31 -16.54 10.64 17.41
C VAL A 31 -15.29 9.94 16.90
N ASN A 32 -15.02 8.76 17.43
CA ASN A 32 -13.96 7.90 16.94
C ASN A 32 -14.40 7.23 15.63
N PRO A 33 -13.44 6.92 14.73
CA PRO A 33 -13.78 6.11 13.54
C PRO A 33 -14.37 4.78 13.93
N MET A 34 -15.27 4.27 13.11
CA MET A 34 -15.80 2.92 13.30
C MET A 34 -14.69 1.88 13.12
N VAL A 35 -14.71 0.86 13.95
CA VAL A 35 -13.72 -0.21 13.90
C VAL A 35 -14.35 -1.50 13.36
N PRO A 36 -13.56 -2.39 12.71
CA PRO A 36 -12.14 -2.24 12.41
C PRO A 36 -11.91 -1.25 11.25
N TYR A 37 -10.73 -0.64 11.22
CA TYR A 37 -10.31 0.19 10.10
C TYR A 37 -8.82 0.02 9.82
N MET A 38 -8.41 0.42 8.63
CA MET A 38 -7.01 0.39 8.20
C MET A 38 -6.52 1.78 7.87
N VAL A 39 -5.25 2.01 8.18
CA VAL A 39 -4.52 3.17 7.72
C VAL A 39 -3.25 2.67 7.06
N PHE A 40 -2.91 3.20 5.89
CA PHE A 40 -1.67 2.84 5.23
C PHE A 40 -0.87 4.08 4.90
N LEU A 41 0.45 3.92 4.88
CA LEU A 41 1.34 5.03 4.55
C LEU A 41 2.65 4.52 3.97
N HIS A 42 3.30 5.37 3.19
CA HIS A 42 4.64 5.12 2.68
C HIS A 42 5.65 5.33 3.81
N VAL A 43 6.58 4.40 3.95
CA VAL A 43 7.60 4.42 4.99
C VAL A 43 8.98 4.54 4.36
N GLY A 44 9.81 5.41 4.93
CA GLY A 44 11.18 5.56 4.51
C GLY A 44 11.36 6.38 3.23
N PRO A 45 12.61 6.66 2.85
CA PRO A 45 12.89 7.43 1.65
C PRO A 45 12.62 6.59 0.40
N ILE A 46 12.27 7.28 -0.70
CA ILE A 46 12.20 6.64 -2.00
C ILE A 46 13.61 6.30 -2.43
N PRO A 47 13.90 5.04 -2.80
CA PRO A 47 15.24 4.67 -3.23
C PRO A 47 15.68 5.46 -4.46
N LEU A 48 16.93 5.97 -4.42
CA LEU A 48 17.51 6.75 -5.51
C LEU A 48 18.32 5.91 -6.51
N HIS A 49 18.31 4.61 -6.35
CA HIS A 49 19.14 3.72 -7.16
C HIS A 49 18.46 3.20 -8.43
N SER A 50 17.48 3.91 -8.90
CA SER A 50 16.85 3.66 -10.18
C SER A 50 17.78 3.82 -11.38
N ILE A 51 19.01 4.23 -11.14
CA ILE A 51 20.01 4.42 -12.20
C ILE A 51 20.33 3.10 -12.91
N VAL A 52 20.20 1.98 -12.24
CA VAL A 52 20.57 0.66 -12.77
C VAL A 52 19.35 -0.18 -13.16
N ALA A 53 18.17 0.20 -12.69
CA ALA A 53 16.92 -0.50 -13.02
C ALA A 53 16.12 0.26 -14.09
N PRO A 54 15.15 -0.36 -14.75
CA PRO A 54 14.22 0.38 -15.59
C PRO A 54 13.61 1.54 -14.78
N LEU A 55 13.68 2.75 -15.35
CA LEU A 55 13.34 3.98 -14.62
C LEU A 55 11.86 4.08 -14.22
N ASP A 56 11.01 3.26 -14.82
CA ASP A 56 9.58 3.26 -14.55
C ASP A 56 9.17 2.26 -13.46
N VAL A 57 10.12 1.44 -12.97
CA VAL A 57 9.86 0.49 -11.88
C VAL A 57 10.24 1.14 -10.54
N LEU A 58 9.28 1.17 -9.63
CA LEU A 58 9.45 1.78 -8.32
C LEU A 58 9.42 0.70 -7.24
N GLN A 59 10.22 0.91 -6.21
CA GLN A 59 10.26 0.07 -5.03
C GLN A 59 9.96 0.93 -3.82
N ARG A 60 8.89 0.59 -3.10
CA ARG A 60 8.48 1.34 -1.91
C ARG A 60 8.04 0.41 -0.81
N GLU A 61 8.28 0.84 0.42
CA GLU A 61 7.76 0.15 1.60
C GLU A 61 6.50 0.85 2.07
N TYR A 62 5.44 0.06 2.27
CA TYR A 62 4.18 0.55 2.82
C TYR A 62 3.87 -0.15 4.13
N GLN A 63 3.41 0.64 5.06
CA GLN A 63 2.99 0.17 6.37
C GLN A 63 1.47 0.24 6.44
N ILE A 64 0.85 -0.88 6.77
CA ILE A 64 -0.60 -0.98 6.92
C ILE A 64 -0.88 -1.25 8.39
N THR A 65 -1.66 -0.38 9.02
CA THR A 65 -2.05 -0.52 10.41
C THR A 65 -3.53 -0.82 10.51
N ILE A 66 -3.87 -1.90 11.21
CA ILE A 66 -5.24 -2.30 11.46
C ILE A 66 -5.57 -1.93 12.90
N PHE A 67 -6.64 -1.17 13.08
CA PHE A 67 -7.12 -0.76 14.40
C PHE A 67 -8.45 -1.44 14.72
N ASP A 68 -8.57 -1.96 15.93
CA ASP A 68 -9.79 -2.60 16.39
C ASP A 68 -9.85 -2.59 17.93
N THR A 69 -11.05 -2.69 18.46
CA THR A 69 -11.26 -2.87 19.91
C THR A 69 -10.99 -4.30 20.34
N SER A 70 -10.95 -5.26 19.42
CA SER A 70 -10.63 -6.67 19.67
C SER A 70 -9.27 -7.02 19.09
N GLN A 71 -8.35 -7.44 19.94
CA GLN A 71 -7.03 -7.89 19.50
C GLN A 71 -7.13 -9.10 18.58
N SER A 72 -7.97 -10.06 18.93
CA SER A 72 -8.14 -11.27 18.12
C SER A 72 -8.64 -10.96 16.73
N ARG A 73 -9.58 -10.03 16.60
CA ARG A 73 -10.11 -9.64 15.30
C ARG A 73 -9.08 -8.89 14.49
N ALA A 74 -8.34 -7.98 15.12
CA ALA A 74 -7.27 -7.26 14.44
C ALA A 74 -6.19 -8.21 13.90
N LEU A 75 -5.80 -9.19 14.70
CA LEU A 75 -4.82 -10.21 14.27
C LEU A 75 -5.37 -11.08 13.15
N ALA A 76 -6.65 -11.47 13.20
CA ALA A 76 -7.26 -12.27 12.15
C ALA A 76 -7.30 -11.51 10.82
N ILE A 77 -7.62 -10.21 10.86
CA ILE A 77 -7.61 -9.35 9.68
C ILE A 77 -6.17 -9.25 9.12
N ALA A 78 -5.20 -9.06 10.02
CA ALA A 78 -3.79 -8.96 9.63
C ALA A 78 -3.31 -10.25 8.96
N ASP A 79 -3.64 -11.40 9.52
CA ASP A 79 -3.26 -12.70 8.97
C ASP A 79 -3.87 -12.92 7.58
N THR A 80 -5.13 -12.54 7.40
CA THR A 80 -5.80 -12.64 6.10
C THR A 80 -5.16 -11.70 5.08
N LEU A 81 -4.86 -10.47 5.49
CA LEU A 81 -4.20 -9.49 4.63
C LEU A 81 -2.83 -10.01 4.19
N ARG A 82 -2.06 -10.51 5.13
CA ARG A 82 -0.75 -11.09 4.83
C ARG A 82 -0.86 -12.26 3.87
N ALA A 83 -1.79 -13.19 4.12
CA ALA A 83 -1.97 -14.37 3.30
C ALA A 83 -2.35 -14.02 1.85
N ARG A 84 -3.11 -12.93 1.67
CA ARG A 84 -3.57 -12.51 0.34
C ARG A 84 -2.55 -11.68 -0.41
N LEU A 85 -1.70 -10.93 0.28
CA LEU A 85 -0.75 -10.01 -0.35
C LEU A 85 0.64 -10.60 -0.50
N ASP A 86 1.14 -11.33 0.50
CA ASP A 86 2.52 -11.79 0.48
C ASP A 86 2.76 -12.78 -0.66
N GLY A 87 3.77 -12.48 -1.45
CA GLY A 87 4.16 -13.32 -2.56
C GLY A 87 3.40 -13.09 -3.86
N LEU A 88 2.45 -12.15 -3.89
CA LEU A 88 1.83 -11.77 -5.16
C LEU A 88 2.88 -11.15 -6.08
N HIS A 89 2.84 -11.53 -7.35
CA HIS A 89 3.80 -11.03 -8.31
C HIS A 89 3.21 -11.01 -9.73
N ASP A 90 3.75 -10.13 -10.56
CA ASP A 90 3.45 -10.04 -11.99
C ASP A 90 1.95 -10.01 -12.30
N PHE A 91 1.25 -9.01 -11.73
CA PHE A 91 -0.16 -8.83 -12.03
C PHE A 91 -0.49 -7.35 -12.19
N ASP A 92 -1.52 -7.09 -13.00
CA ASP A 92 -2.02 -5.72 -13.21
C ASP A 92 -3.27 -5.50 -12.36
N TYR A 93 -3.34 -4.33 -11.76
CA TYR A 93 -4.53 -3.88 -11.06
C TYR A 93 -4.73 -2.39 -11.35
N LEU A 94 -5.87 -2.07 -11.99
CA LEU A 94 -6.14 -0.71 -12.48
C LEU A 94 -4.98 -0.21 -13.34
N SER A 95 -4.42 0.95 -13.04
CA SER A 95 -3.35 1.58 -13.82
C SER A 95 -1.95 1.20 -13.34
N VAL A 96 -1.81 0.13 -12.58
CA VAL A 96 -0.53 -0.27 -11.98
C VAL A 96 -0.22 -1.71 -12.29
N HIS A 97 1.01 -1.96 -12.70
CA HIS A 97 1.57 -3.30 -12.76
C HIS A 97 2.35 -3.57 -11.47
N PHE A 98 1.95 -4.59 -10.73
CA PHE A 98 2.63 -5.02 -9.51
C PHE A 98 3.65 -6.08 -9.86
N GLY A 99 4.93 -5.77 -9.67
CA GLY A 99 6.00 -6.75 -9.90
C GLY A 99 6.09 -7.75 -8.77
N ALA A 100 6.02 -7.28 -7.53
CA ALA A 100 6.04 -8.13 -6.34
C ALA A 100 5.50 -7.39 -5.12
N ILE A 101 4.89 -8.14 -4.22
CA ILE A 101 4.52 -7.68 -2.89
C ILE A 101 5.14 -8.64 -1.88
N LEU A 102 6.00 -8.13 -1.01
CA LEU A 102 6.75 -8.95 -0.07
C LEU A 102 6.50 -8.48 1.36
N TYR A 103 6.07 -9.39 2.21
CA TYR A 103 5.93 -9.14 3.64
C TYR A 103 7.30 -8.93 4.27
N LYS A 104 7.40 -7.95 5.17
CA LYS A 104 8.64 -7.65 5.88
C LYS A 104 8.56 -7.93 7.36
N LEU A 105 7.61 -7.28 8.05
CA LEU A 105 7.47 -7.47 9.50
C LEU A 105 6.06 -7.14 9.96
N GLN A 106 5.73 -7.61 11.15
CA GLN A 106 4.46 -7.35 11.82
C GLN A 106 4.72 -7.07 13.29
N THR A 107 4.09 -6.01 13.81
CA THR A 107 4.12 -5.68 15.23
C THR A 107 2.72 -5.40 15.73
N THR A 108 2.53 -5.52 17.05
CA THR A 108 1.25 -5.26 17.69
C THR A 108 1.41 -4.16 18.74
N GLY A 109 0.34 -3.43 18.98
CA GLY A 109 0.33 -2.38 19.98
C GLY A 109 -1.06 -2.20 20.58
N TYR A 110 -1.10 -1.42 21.64
CA TYR A 110 -2.35 -1.04 22.30
C TYR A 110 -2.24 0.41 22.74
N GLU A 111 -3.26 1.19 22.45
CA GLU A 111 -3.32 2.60 22.83
C GLU A 111 -4.36 2.79 23.93
N PRO A 112 -3.94 3.11 25.17
CA PRO A 112 -4.87 3.24 26.28
C PRO A 112 -5.91 4.35 26.11
N ASP A 113 -5.53 5.47 25.48
CA ASP A 113 -6.42 6.63 25.35
C ASP A 113 -7.64 6.33 24.49
N THR A 114 -7.47 5.54 23.43
CA THR A 114 -8.54 5.16 22.52
C THR A 114 -9.07 3.75 22.76
N GLU A 115 -8.39 2.99 23.61
CA GLU A 115 -8.67 1.57 23.88
C GLU A 115 -8.67 0.73 22.60
N LEU A 116 -7.79 1.08 21.65
CA LEU A 116 -7.66 0.36 20.41
C LEU A 116 -6.40 -0.49 20.38
N PHE A 117 -6.55 -1.73 19.93
CA PHE A 117 -5.43 -2.57 19.55
C PHE A 117 -5.04 -2.24 18.12
N SER A 118 -3.74 -2.28 17.85
CA SER A 118 -3.21 -2.05 16.51
C SER A 118 -2.33 -3.21 16.10
N VAL A 119 -2.41 -3.57 14.82
CA VAL A 119 -1.49 -4.51 14.19
C VAL A 119 -0.88 -3.80 13.00
N VAL A 120 0.43 -3.67 13.01
CA VAL A 120 1.18 -2.97 11.97
C VAL A 120 1.88 -4.01 11.12
N ILE A 121 1.61 -3.99 9.80
CA ILE A 121 2.26 -4.87 8.84
C ILE A 121 2.99 -4.03 7.82
N SER A 122 4.25 -4.36 7.57
CA SER A 122 5.05 -3.70 6.55
C SER A 122 5.21 -4.61 5.34
N PHE A 123 4.99 -4.04 4.16
CA PHE A 123 5.19 -4.71 2.88
C PHE A 123 6.12 -3.88 2.01
N GLU A 124 6.98 -4.57 1.29
CA GLU A 124 7.76 -3.97 0.21
C GLU A 124 7.05 -4.24 -1.10
N ILE A 125 6.79 -3.19 -1.87
CA ILE A 125 6.03 -3.27 -3.11
C ILE A 125 6.88 -2.76 -4.27
N LEU A 126 7.06 -3.63 -5.27
CA LEU A 126 7.65 -3.27 -6.56
C LEU A 126 6.52 -3.05 -7.54
N TYR A 127 6.46 -1.87 -8.16
CA TYR A 127 5.36 -1.55 -9.06
C TYR A 127 5.79 -0.61 -10.18
N GLN A 128 4.96 -0.56 -11.20
CA GLN A 128 5.13 0.30 -12.36
C GLN A 128 3.81 0.95 -12.70
N ASN A 129 3.82 2.28 -12.92
CA ASN A 129 2.62 3.00 -13.33
C ASN A 129 2.45 2.87 -14.85
N LEU A 130 1.38 2.21 -15.27
CA LEU A 130 1.14 1.92 -16.69
C LEU A 130 0.74 3.13 -17.50
N ASN A 131 0.14 4.15 -16.86
CA ASN A 131 -0.35 5.34 -17.53
C ASN A 131 0.67 6.48 -17.60
N LEU A 132 1.84 6.29 -17.01
CA LEU A 132 2.91 7.27 -17.14
C LEU A 132 3.57 7.10 -18.51
N PRO A 133 3.88 8.22 -19.21
CA PRO A 133 4.66 8.10 -20.43
C PRO A 133 6.01 7.45 -20.07
N PRO A 134 6.48 6.51 -20.92
CA PRO A 134 7.78 5.91 -20.67
C PRO A 134 8.86 6.99 -20.65
N VAL A 135 9.88 6.82 -19.82
CA VAL A 135 11.03 7.71 -19.86
C VAL A 135 11.76 7.43 -21.16
N ILE A 136 11.53 8.26 -22.14
CA ILE A 136 12.04 8.06 -23.48
C ILE A 136 13.33 8.82 -23.63
N ASN A 137 14.38 8.14 -24.11
CA ASN A 137 15.61 8.78 -24.56
C ASN A 137 15.25 9.78 -25.65
N PRO A 138 15.75 11.04 -25.61
CA PRO A 138 15.44 12.04 -26.63
C PRO A 138 15.71 11.57 -28.06
N GLU A 139 16.68 10.71 -28.27
CA GLU A 139 16.96 10.15 -29.60
C GLU A 139 15.88 9.23 -30.09
N VAL A 140 15.34 8.38 -29.21
CA VAL A 140 14.23 7.50 -29.56
C VAL A 140 12.98 8.32 -29.88
N GLN A 141 12.75 9.39 -29.14
CA GLN A 141 11.62 10.28 -29.38
C GLN A 141 11.72 10.97 -30.74
N ARG A 142 12.92 11.39 -31.14
CA ARG A 142 13.14 11.97 -32.47
C ARG A 142 12.86 10.98 -33.58
N GLN A 143 13.24 9.74 -33.40
CA GLN A 143 12.94 8.69 -34.40
C GLN A 143 11.45 8.45 -34.53
N HIS A 144 10.71 8.53 -33.43
CA HIS A 144 9.25 8.39 -33.45
C HIS A 144 8.57 9.53 -34.19
N LEU A 145 9.08 10.75 -34.05
CA LEU A 145 8.54 11.93 -34.71
C LEU A 145 8.86 11.98 -36.22
N ARG A 146 9.82 11.22 -36.68
CA ARG A 146 10.20 11.15 -38.11
C ARG A 146 9.35 10.19 -38.92
N LYS A 147 8.52 9.45 -38.24
CA LYS A 147 7.56 8.57 -38.91
C LYS A 147 6.22 9.28 -39.05
#